data_35c6772843eceacc9ed6d9a381fe934b
#
_entry.id   35c6772843eceacc9ed6d9a381fe934b
#
_cell.length_a   1.000
_cell.length_b   1.000
_cell.length_c   1.000
_cell.angle_alpha   90.00
_cell.angle_beta   90.00
_cell.angle_gamma   90.00
#
_symmetry.space_group_name_H-M   'P 1'
#
loop_
_entity.id
_entity.type
_entity.pdbx_description
1 polymer ?
#
loop_
_entity_poly.entity_id
_entity_poly.type
_entity_poly.pdbx_seq_one_letter_code
_entity_poly.pdbx_strand_id
1 'polypeptide(L)'
;MTGSTSSAVAVAMNKLAQREKVLYVTGISGSNDTTGKDCVRYGFRQNFYGETAANAIGPVLLKAYGKNKKMAFMTPDYTYGHTVTKSSSEYLKEHGGWQMVTNQVSPLGATDYSSSLTNIANSGAEVLLNVNWGRDAVLSTQQAKQFGVIPKMKLVIPYQIPFLAKNIGAELSEGVYASTDFWWTLEDKYPLAKMFVEAFRKKYGYNPEWGAENAYMSFAMWADAVEHAGGFYPPDVIKSYEEGRKLQSMVGEVYFRKEDHQLVRPVVIVQGKKPGEMKGKEDFWTVTEIIAGAPLMQKPDAFGCNLGEYT
;
A
#
# COMPACT_ATOMS: atom_id res chain seq x y z
N MET A 1 16.61 -4.72 11.49
CA MET A 1 15.99 -5.66 10.52
C MET A 1 15.01 -4.91 9.65
N THR A 2 14.83 -5.30 8.39
CA THR A 2 13.77 -4.78 7.51
C THR A 2 13.19 -5.91 6.66
N GLY A 3 11.99 -5.70 6.07
CA GLY A 3 11.37 -6.65 5.16
C GLY A 3 9.94 -6.98 5.54
N SER A 4 9.54 -8.20 5.23
CA SER A 4 8.19 -8.78 5.18
C SER A 4 7.29 -8.16 4.12
N THR A 5 6.55 -9.03 3.44
CA THR A 5 5.53 -8.65 2.43
C THR A 5 4.11 -9.00 2.87
N SER A 6 3.98 -9.63 4.04
CA SER A 6 2.71 -9.99 4.66
C SER A 6 2.53 -9.25 5.97
N SER A 7 1.36 -8.61 6.16
CA SER A 7 1.05 -7.93 7.42
C SER A 7 1.03 -8.89 8.62
N ALA A 8 0.63 -10.15 8.44
CA ALA A 8 0.69 -11.15 9.50
C ALA A 8 2.14 -11.44 9.91
N VAL A 9 3.06 -11.53 8.93
CA VAL A 9 4.51 -11.67 9.22
C VAL A 9 5.06 -10.41 9.87
N ALA A 10 4.65 -9.21 9.43
CA ALA A 10 5.09 -7.96 10.04
C ALA A 10 4.72 -7.87 11.52
N VAL A 11 3.50 -8.27 11.89
CA VAL A 11 3.04 -8.34 13.29
C VAL A 11 3.88 -9.34 14.10
N ALA A 12 4.17 -10.51 13.53
CA ALA A 12 5.04 -11.49 14.20
C ALA A 12 6.48 -10.95 14.39
N MET A 13 7.01 -10.26 13.37
CA MET A 13 8.33 -9.63 13.43
C MET A 13 8.37 -8.47 14.41
N ASN A 14 7.31 -7.70 14.59
CA ASN A 14 7.20 -6.69 15.65
C ASN A 14 7.40 -7.32 17.03
N LYS A 15 6.69 -8.42 17.33
CA LYS A 15 6.82 -9.14 18.60
C LYS A 15 8.23 -9.68 18.82
N LEU A 16 8.84 -10.22 17.76
CA LEU A 16 10.23 -10.69 17.80
C LEU A 16 11.20 -9.53 18.04
N ALA A 17 11.04 -8.42 17.33
CA ALA A 17 11.87 -7.23 17.45
C ALA A 17 11.84 -6.66 18.89
N GLN A 18 10.65 -6.60 19.50
CA GLN A 18 10.49 -6.18 20.90
C GLN A 18 11.22 -7.12 21.87
N ARG A 19 11.04 -8.43 21.68
CA ARG A 19 11.66 -9.45 22.56
C ARG A 19 13.19 -9.42 22.47
N GLU A 20 13.72 -9.33 21.25
CA GLU A 20 15.17 -9.36 20.99
C GLU A 20 15.83 -7.96 21.09
N LYS A 21 15.04 -6.90 21.36
CA LYS A 21 15.48 -5.50 21.40
C LYS A 21 16.25 -5.06 20.16
N VAL A 22 15.75 -5.47 18.98
CA VAL A 22 16.33 -5.18 17.67
C VAL A 22 15.39 -4.32 16.84
N LEU A 23 15.87 -3.18 16.37
CA LEU A 23 15.09 -2.31 15.49
C LEU A 23 14.58 -3.06 14.24
N TYR A 24 13.27 -2.99 14.01
CA TYR A 24 12.60 -3.54 12.85
C TYR A 24 11.81 -2.45 12.11
N VAL A 25 12.07 -2.31 10.83
CA VAL A 25 11.32 -1.41 9.95
C VAL A 25 10.63 -2.25 8.88
N THR A 26 9.30 -2.37 8.94
CA THR A 26 8.55 -3.02 7.85
C THR A 26 8.34 -2.05 6.70
N GLY A 27 8.68 -2.49 5.49
CA GLY A 27 8.49 -1.73 4.27
C GLY A 27 7.18 -2.03 3.54
N ILE A 28 6.53 -3.17 3.85
CA ILE A 28 5.36 -3.65 3.12
C ILE A 28 4.38 -4.33 4.08
N SER A 29 3.60 -3.52 4.80
CA SER A 29 2.50 -4.00 5.64
C SER A 29 1.34 -3.04 5.59
N GLY A 30 0.29 -3.37 4.83
CA GLY A 30 -0.87 -2.50 4.64
C GLY A 30 -1.94 -2.61 5.73
N SER A 31 -1.79 -3.48 6.75
CA SER A 31 -2.75 -3.57 7.84
C SER A 31 -2.68 -2.37 8.77
N ASN A 32 -3.84 -1.84 9.18
CA ASN A 32 -3.91 -0.80 10.22
C ASN A 32 -3.33 -1.29 11.55
N ASP A 33 -3.41 -2.60 11.83
CA ASP A 33 -3.00 -3.19 13.11
C ASP A 33 -1.49 -3.10 13.36
N THR A 34 -0.66 -3.07 12.32
CA THR A 34 0.82 -3.15 12.42
C THR A 34 1.42 -2.02 13.24
N THR A 35 0.94 -0.78 13.07
CA THR A 35 1.26 0.38 13.91
C THR A 35 0.03 0.86 14.69
N GLY A 36 -0.98 -0.01 14.82
CA GLY A 36 -2.12 0.09 15.71
C GLY A 36 -1.93 -0.83 16.92
N LYS A 37 -2.91 -1.68 17.23
CA LYS A 37 -2.91 -2.57 18.40
C LYS A 37 -1.70 -3.53 18.50
N ASP A 38 -1.02 -3.80 17.40
CA ASP A 38 0.18 -4.64 17.34
C ASP A 38 1.49 -3.83 17.21
N CYS A 39 1.45 -2.52 17.48
CA CYS A 39 2.64 -1.69 17.54
C CYS A 39 3.55 -2.09 18.70
N VAL A 40 4.84 -1.87 18.54
CA VAL A 40 5.85 -2.12 19.57
C VAL A 40 6.94 -1.05 19.53
N ARG A 41 7.66 -0.86 20.65
CA ARG A 41 8.73 0.14 20.78
C ARG A 41 9.88 -0.06 19.79
N TYR A 42 10.20 -1.28 19.40
CA TYR A 42 11.27 -1.59 18.46
C TYR A 42 10.79 -1.79 17.02
N GLY A 43 9.49 -1.55 16.74
CA GLY A 43 8.87 -1.72 15.41
C GLY A 43 8.48 -0.40 14.78
N PHE A 44 8.81 -0.24 13.49
CA PHE A 44 8.46 0.92 12.66
C PHE A 44 7.82 0.47 11.36
N ARG A 45 6.92 1.27 10.78
CA ARG A 45 6.40 1.04 9.44
C ARG A 45 6.68 2.21 8.53
N GLN A 46 7.30 1.90 7.39
CA GLN A 46 7.65 2.88 6.39
C GLN A 46 6.53 3.13 5.36
N ASN A 47 5.85 2.08 4.89
CA ASN A 47 4.79 2.22 3.91
C ASN A 47 3.50 2.79 4.52
N PHE A 48 2.60 3.34 3.70
CA PHE A 48 1.27 3.72 4.16
C PHE A 48 0.41 2.48 4.46
N TYR A 49 -0.71 2.65 5.12
CA TYR A 49 -1.60 1.56 5.53
C TYR A 49 -3.02 1.71 4.94
N GLY A 50 -3.88 0.73 5.17
CA GLY A 50 -5.19 0.64 4.55
C GLY A 50 -6.09 1.86 4.73
N GLU A 51 -6.10 2.47 5.92
CA GLU A 51 -6.85 3.71 6.17
C GLU A 51 -6.30 4.87 5.35
N THR A 52 -4.98 5.07 5.36
CA THR A 52 -4.33 6.11 4.56
C THR A 52 -4.58 5.90 3.06
N ALA A 53 -4.56 4.63 2.60
CA ALA A 53 -4.89 4.29 1.22
C ALA A 53 -6.34 4.67 0.89
N ALA A 54 -7.29 4.33 1.76
CA ALA A 54 -8.72 4.65 1.58
C ALA A 54 -8.96 6.17 1.52
N ASN A 55 -8.32 6.92 2.44
CA ASN A 55 -8.41 8.38 2.49
C ASN A 55 -7.78 9.06 1.26
N ALA A 56 -6.77 8.43 0.66
CA ALA A 56 -6.13 8.93 -0.55
C ALA A 56 -6.92 8.60 -1.82
N ILE A 57 -7.29 7.34 -2.02
CA ILE A 57 -7.95 6.91 -3.25
C ILE A 57 -9.44 7.24 -3.28
N GLY A 58 -10.10 7.30 -2.11
CA GLY A 58 -11.53 7.54 -2.00
C GLY A 58 -12.01 8.78 -2.72
N PRO A 59 -11.44 9.99 -2.49
CA PRO A 59 -11.83 11.21 -3.20
C PRO A 59 -11.69 11.06 -4.73
N VAL A 60 -10.64 10.38 -5.18
CA VAL A 60 -10.39 10.14 -6.61
C VAL A 60 -11.48 9.26 -7.22
N LEU A 61 -11.88 8.20 -6.52
CA LEU A 61 -12.98 7.32 -6.96
C LEU A 61 -14.32 8.04 -6.98
N LEU A 62 -14.62 8.88 -5.97
CA LEU A 62 -15.84 9.68 -5.94
C LEU A 62 -15.89 10.69 -7.09
N LYS A 63 -14.77 11.29 -7.44
CA LYS A 63 -14.65 12.18 -8.61
C LYS A 63 -14.82 11.41 -9.93
N ALA A 64 -14.21 10.24 -10.04
CA ALA A 64 -14.21 9.44 -11.27
C ALA A 64 -15.54 8.71 -11.54
N TYR A 65 -16.17 8.18 -10.50
CA TYR A 65 -17.33 7.30 -10.63
C TYR A 65 -18.62 7.88 -10.07
N GLY A 66 -18.57 8.98 -9.31
CA GLY A 66 -19.71 9.63 -8.70
C GLY A 66 -20.14 9.00 -7.37
N LYS A 67 -21.27 9.48 -6.84
CA LYS A 67 -21.85 9.04 -5.57
C LYS A 67 -22.85 7.89 -5.74
N ASN A 68 -23.25 7.29 -4.61
CA ASN A 68 -24.33 6.28 -4.49
C ASN A 68 -24.10 5.02 -5.35
N LYS A 69 -22.83 4.60 -5.50
CA LYS A 69 -22.48 3.38 -6.25
C LYS A 69 -22.65 2.13 -5.41
N LYS A 70 -22.89 1.01 -6.08
CA LYS A 70 -22.85 -0.32 -5.49
C LYS A 70 -21.44 -0.90 -5.69
N MET A 71 -20.81 -1.31 -4.60
CA MET A 71 -19.45 -1.86 -4.62
C MET A 71 -19.42 -3.32 -4.14
N ALA A 72 -18.56 -4.09 -4.76
CA ALA A 72 -18.21 -5.43 -4.36
C ALA A 72 -16.74 -5.48 -3.95
N PHE A 73 -16.40 -6.37 -3.01
CA PHE A 73 -15.03 -6.62 -2.59
C PHE A 73 -14.62 -8.06 -2.84
N MET A 74 -13.34 -8.24 -3.19
CA MET A 74 -12.60 -9.50 -3.05
C MET A 74 -11.53 -9.30 -2.00
N THR A 75 -11.67 -9.99 -0.87
CA THR A 75 -10.89 -9.77 0.35
C THR A 75 -10.06 -11.00 0.69
N PRO A 76 -8.73 -10.93 0.78
CA PRO A 76 -7.94 -12.05 1.28
C PRO A 76 -8.12 -12.18 2.80
N ASP A 77 -8.24 -13.43 3.26
CA ASP A 77 -8.58 -13.77 4.66
C ASP A 77 -7.39 -13.61 5.62
N TYR A 78 -6.95 -12.37 5.84
CA TYR A 78 -5.98 -12.01 6.88
C TYR A 78 -6.07 -10.51 7.20
N THR A 79 -5.35 -10.06 8.23
CA THR A 79 -5.48 -8.69 8.79
C THR A 79 -5.38 -7.56 7.76
N TYR A 80 -4.51 -7.68 6.74
CA TYR A 80 -4.44 -6.71 5.64
C TYR A 80 -5.77 -6.63 4.88
N GLY A 81 -6.29 -7.77 4.43
CA GLY A 81 -7.52 -7.81 3.65
C GLY A 81 -8.69 -7.19 4.40
N HIS A 82 -8.87 -7.59 5.66
CA HIS A 82 -9.96 -7.09 6.48
C HIS A 82 -9.85 -5.59 6.77
N THR A 83 -8.65 -5.08 7.12
CA THR A 83 -8.49 -3.65 7.43
C THR A 83 -8.62 -2.76 6.20
N VAL A 84 -8.07 -3.15 5.05
CA VAL A 84 -8.21 -2.38 3.79
C VAL A 84 -9.65 -2.38 3.30
N THR A 85 -10.33 -3.53 3.34
CA THR A 85 -11.76 -3.63 2.96
C THR A 85 -12.62 -2.75 3.85
N LYS A 86 -12.42 -2.84 5.17
CA LYS A 86 -13.15 -2.01 6.15
C LYS A 86 -12.93 -0.52 5.87
N SER A 87 -11.68 -0.06 5.86
CA SER A 87 -11.35 1.36 5.66
C SER A 87 -11.89 1.90 4.34
N SER A 88 -11.74 1.15 3.24
CA SER A 88 -12.23 1.57 1.93
C SER A 88 -13.75 1.63 1.88
N SER A 89 -14.43 0.64 2.46
CA SER A 89 -15.91 0.61 2.46
C SER A 89 -16.51 1.69 3.33
N GLU A 90 -15.93 1.95 4.50
CA GLU A 90 -16.37 3.00 5.42
C GLU A 90 -16.19 4.38 4.79
N TYR A 91 -15.01 4.68 4.23
CA TYR A 91 -14.75 5.94 3.55
C TYR A 91 -15.74 6.21 2.41
N LEU A 92 -15.90 5.26 1.50
CA LEU A 92 -16.77 5.42 0.33
C LEU A 92 -18.25 5.50 0.70
N LYS A 93 -18.66 4.80 1.77
CA LYS A 93 -20.02 4.92 2.34
C LYS A 93 -20.23 6.30 2.93
N GLU A 94 -19.35 6.76 3.80
CA GLU A 94 -19.49 8.01 4.54
C GLU A 94 -19.48 9.23 3.62
N HIS A 95 -18.51 9.30 2.69
CA HIS A 95 -18.30 10.49 1.85
C HIS A 95 -19.04 10.42 0.51
N GLY A 96 -19.40 9.23 0.05
CA GLY A 96 -19.99 9.01 -1.27
C GLY A 96 -21.37 8.33 -1.28
N GLY A 97 -21.85 7.82 -0.14
CA GLY A 97 -23.08 7.05 -0.08
C GLY A 97 -22.99 5.70 -0.79
N TRP A 98 -21.76 5.19 -1.04
CA TRP A 98 -21.58 3.91 -1.69
C TRP A 98 -22.05 2.77 -0.79
N GLN A 99 -22.62 1.72 -1.40
CA GLN A 99 -23.14 0.57 -0.69
C GLN A 99 -22.32 -0.69 -1.04
N MET A 100 -21.74 -1.33 -0.03
CA MET A 100 -21.16 -2.65 -0.20
C MET A 100 -22.28 -3.68 -0.32
N VAL A 101 -22.46 -4.23 -1.53
CA VAL A 101 -23.52 -5.23 -1.80
C VAL A 101 -23.03 -6.66 -1.61
N THR A 102 -21.72 -6.89 -1.71
CA THR A 102 -21.11 -8.18 -1.40
C THR A 102 -19.63 -8.02 -1.05
N ASN A 103 -19.14 -8.89 -0.17
CA ASN A 103 -17.72 -9.06 0.12
C ASN A 103 -17.39 -10.56 0.05
N GLN A 104 -16.55 -10.94 -0.89
CA GLN A 104 -16.12 -12.32 -1.08
C GLN A 104 -14.74 -12.51 -0.44
N VAL A 105 -14.70 -13.25 0.66
CA VAL A 105 -13.49 -13.54 1.41
C VAL A 105 -12.88 -14.84 0.91
N SER A 106 -11.58 -14.86 0.62
CA SER A 106 -10.85 -16.02 0.10
C SER A 106 -9.60 -16.31 0.94
N PRO A 107 -9.27 -17.56 1.20
CA PRO A 107 -8.02 -17.90 1.88
C PRO A 107 -6.81 -17.47 1.06
N LEU A 108 -5.68 -17.16 1.74
CA LEU A 108 -4.42 -16.91 1.06
C LEU A 108 -3.99 -18.11 0.21
N GLY A 109 -3.53 -17.83 -1.02
CA GLY A 109 -3.10 -18.85 -1.96
C GLY A 109 -4.25 -19.54 -2.68
N ALA A 110 -5.46 -19.02 -2.62
CA ALA A 110 -6.58 -19.51 -3.41
C ALA A 110 -6.24 -19.48 -4.91
N THR A 111 -6.61 -20.55 -5.62
CA THR A 111 -6.37 -20.69 -7.06
C THR A 111 -7.64 -20.61 -7.89
N ASP A 112 -8.79 -20.77 -7.25
CA ASP A 112 -10.12 -20.74 -7.86
C ASP A 112 -11.00 -19.69 -7.16
N TYR A 113 -11.47 -18.73 -7.93
CA TYR A 113 -12.36 -17.65 -7.51
C TYR A 113 -13.74 -17.72 -8.17
N SER A 114 -14.06 -18.82 -8.84
CA SER A 114 -15.27 -18.98 -9.66
C SER A 114 -16.56 -18.70 -8.89
N SER A 115 -16.70 -19.31 -7.70
CA SER A 115 -17.87 -19.08 -6.82
C SER A 115 -17.97 -17.62 -6.39
N SER A 116 -16.87 -17.02 -5.92
CA SER A 116 -16.82 -15.61 -5.53
C SER A 116 -17.19 -14.68 -6.68
N LEU A 117 -16.67 -14.94 -7.88
CA LEU A 117 -16.92 -14.14 -9.07
C LEU A 117 -18.36 -14.27 -9.57
N THR A 118 -18.94 -15.47 -9.47
CA THR A 118 -20.37 -15.69 -9.77
C THR A 118 -21.25 -14.87 -8.82
N ASN A 119 -20.95 -14.86 -7.52
CA ASN A 119 -21.68 -14.06 -6.54
C ASN A 119 -21.54 -12.56 -6.83
N ILE A 120 -20.32 -12.11 -7.17
CA ILE A 120 -20.06 -10.71 -7.54
C ILE A 120 -20.83 -10.34 -8.81
N ALA A 121 -20.79 -11.17 -9.87
CA ALA A 121 -21.49 -10.90 -11.12
C ALA A 121 -23.00 -10.71 -10.95
N ASN A 122 -23.61 -11.43 -9.99
CA ASN A 122 -25.02 -11.39 -9.68
C ASN A 122 -25.40 -10.37 -8.60
N SER A 123 -24.44 -9.68 -7.99
CA SER A 123 -24.66 -8.76 -6.86
C SER A 123 -25.26 -7.41 -7.26
N GLY A 124 -25.22 -7.07 -8.53
CA GLY A 124 -25.58 -5.74 -9.03
C GLY A 124 -24.56 -4.65 -8.70
N ALA A 125 -23.33 -5.00 -8.31
CA ALA A 125 -22.24 -4.05 -8.10
C ALA A 125 -21.84 -3.37 -9.43
N GLU A 126 -21.38 -2.14 -9.33
CA GLU A 126 -20.88 -1.32 -10.44
C GLU A 126 -19.35 -1.21 -10.40
N VAL A 127 -18.77 -1.36 -9.20
CA VAL A 127 -17.33 -1.25 -8.93
C VAL A 127 -16.88 -2.46 -8.13
N LEU A 128 -15.81 -3.10 -8.59
CA LEU A 128 -15.10 -4.17 -7.89
C LEU A 128 -13.82 -3.62 -7.28
N LEU A 129 -13.70 -3.67 -5.95
CA LEU A 129 -12.47 -3.40 -5.23
C LEU A 129 -11.78 -4.75 -4.96
N ASN A 130 -10.71 -5.03 -5.69
CA ASN A 130 -9.91 -6.24 -5.50
C ASN A 130 -8.79 -5.95 -4.51
N VAL A 131 -8.94 -6.44 -3.27
CA VAL A 131 -7.98 -6.28 -2.17
C VAL A 131 -6.97 -7.43 -2.13
N ASN A 132 -7.15 -8.48 -2.93
CA ASN A 132 -6.17 -9.55 -3.03
C ASN A 132 -4.77 -9.01 -3.35
N TRP A 133 -3.74 -9.75 -2.95
CA TRP A 133 -2.35 -9.33 -3.11
C TRP A 133 -1.48 -10.41 -3.75
N GLY A 134 -0.36 -10.00 -4.37
CA GLY A 134 0.56 -10.96 -4.99
C GLY A 134 -0.08 -11.78 -6.10
N ARG A 135 0.19 -13.08 -6.11
CA ARG A 135 -0.38 -14.04 -7.07
C ARG A 135 -1.90 -14.09 -7.00
N ASP A 136 -2.47 -13.97 -5.81
CA ASP A 136 -3.92 -14.03 -5.62
C ASP A 136 -4.64 -12.90 -6.36
N ALA A 137 -4.07 -11.70 -6.38
CA ALA A 137 -4.63 -10.59 -7.14
C ALA A 137 -4.50 -10.79 -8.65
N VAL A 138 -3.40 -11.36 -9.13
CA VAL A 138 -3.23 -11.70 -10.55
C VAL A 138 -4.30 -12.70 -10.96
N LEU A 139 -4.43 -13.81 -10.25
CA LEU A 139 -5.38 -14.89 -10.57
C LEU A 139 -6.83 -14.40 -10.47
N SER A 140 -7.18 -13.70 -9.39
CA SER A 140 -8.55 -13.19 -9.20
C SER A 140 -8.93 -12.17 -10.27
N THR A 141 -8.00 -11.32 -10.71
CA THR A 141 -8.25 -10.36 -11.79
C THR A 141 -8.41 -11.04 -13.16
N GLN A 142 -7.55 -12.01 -13.48
CA GLN A 142 -7.66 -12.78 -14.71
C GLN A 142 -8.99 -13.56 -14.78
N GLN A 143 -9.37 -14.21 -13.68
CA GLN A 143 -10.65 -14.92 -13.59
C GLN A 143 -11.84 -13.96 -13.65
N ALA A 144 -11.74 -12.75 -13.05
CA ALA A 144 -12.79 -11.73 -13.15
C ALA A 144 -13.10 -11.34 -14.61
N LYS A 145 -12.09 -11.33 -15.50
CA LYS A 145 -12.30 -11.19 -16.95
C LYS A 145 -13.00 -12.42 -17.53
N GLN A 146 -12.55 -13.63 -17.21
CA GLN A 146 -13.11 -14.87 -17.73
C GLN A 146 -14.59 -15.04 -17.36
N PHE A 147 -14.97 -14.64 -16.16
CA PHE A 147 -16.35 -14.65 -15.65
C PHE A 147 -17.19 -13.43 -16.09
N GLY A 148 -16.63 -12.56 -16.93
CA GLY A 148 -17.34 -11.39 -17.45
C GLY A 148 -17.69 -10.33 -16.41
N VAL A 149 -17.04 -10.34 -15.24
CA VAL A 149 -17.15 -9.31 -14.21
C VAL A 149 -16.48 -8.03 -14.72
N ILE A 150 -15.31 -8.16 -15.31
CA ILE A 150 -14.59 -7.08 -16.00
C ILE A 150 -14.78 -7.27 -17.51
N PRO A 151 -15.14 -6.24 -18.29
CA PRO A 151 -15.22 -4.80 -17.96
C PRO A 151 -16.60 -4.29 -17.52
N LYS A 152 -17.58 -5.17 -17.24
CA LYS A 152 -18.92 -4.73 -16.80
C LYS A 152 -18.86 -3.87 -15.53
N MET A 153 -17.99 -4.25 -14.61
CA MET A 153 -17.67 -3.48 -13.40
C MET A 153 -16.35 -2.75 -13.59
N LYS A 154 -16.23 -1.56 -12.98
CA LYS A 154 -14.96 -0.85 -12.86
C LYS A 154 -14.07 -1.56 -11.85
N LEU A 155 -12.84 -1.87 -12.22
CA LEU A 155 -11.85 -2.46 -11.30
C LEU A 155 -11.07 -1.36 -10.58
N VAL A 156 -10.92 -1.53 -9.27
CA VAL A 156 -10.07 -0.72 -8.40
C VAL A 156 -9.15 -1.62 -7.60
N ILE A 157 -7.90 -1.22 -7.47
CA ILE A 157 -6.91 -1.87 -6.60
C ILE A 157 -6.58 -0.88 -5.47
N PRO A 158 -7.26 -0.97 -4.31
CA PRO A 158 -7.09 0.02 -3.23
C PRO A 158 -5.64 0.16 -2.76
N TYR A 159 -4.86 -0.90 -2.90
CA TYR A 159 -3.46 -0.94 -2.57
C TYR A 159 -2.70 -1.70 -3.68
N GLN A 160 -1.94 -0.97 -4.50
CA GLN A 160 -1.29 -1.53 -5.68
C GLN A 160 -0.30 -2.64 -5.32
N ILE A 161 -0.29 -3.64 -6.16
CA ILE A 161 0.65 -4.75 -6.10
C ILE A 161 1.75 -4.52 -7.11
N PRO A 162 3.03 -4.66 -6.71
CA PRO A 162 4.13 -4.77 -7.66
C PRO A 162 3.79 -5.85 -8.69
N PHE A 163 4.24 -5.71 -9.91
CA PHE A 163 4.07 -6.66 -10.99
C PHE A 163 2.62 -7.02 -11.41
N LEU A 164 1.57 -6.46 -10.79
CA LEU A 164 0.20 -6.79 -11.19
C LEU A 164 -0.01 -6.53 -12.69
N ALA A 165 0.18 -5.30 -13.13
CA ALA A 165 -0.06 -4.93 -14.53
C ALA A 165 0.81 -5.73 -15.51
N LYS A 166 2.05 -6.06 -15.14
CA LYS A 166 2.93 -6.92 -15.94
C LYS A 166 2.36 -8.34 -16.14
N ASN A 167 1.63 -8.87 -15.15
CA ASN A 167 1.10 -10.22 -15.18
C ASN A 167 -0.34 -10.31 -15.73
N ILE A 168 -1.15 -9.26 -15.58
CA ILE A 168 -2.51 -9.22 -16.14
C ILE A 168 -2.58 -8.60 -17.53
N GLY A 169 -1.55 -7.85 -17.91
CA GLY A 169 -1.45 -7.15 -19.19
C GLY A 169 -2.08 -5.76 -19.18
N ALA A 170 -1.67 -4.95 -20.17
CA ALA A 170 -2.08 -3.55 -20.29
C ALA A 170 -3.60 -3.39 -20.48
N GLU A 171 -4.23 -4.28 -21.24
CA GLU A 171 -5.68 -4.25 -21.47
C GLU A 171 -6.51 -4.38 -20.20
N LEU A 172 -6.09 -5.29 -19.26
CA LEU A 172 -6.80 -5.45 -17.98
C LEU A 172 -6.45 -4.37 -16.97
N SER A 173 -5.33 -3.70 -17.17
CA SER A 173 -4.90 -2.58 -16.31
C SER A 173 -5.50 -1.25 -16.75
N GLU A 174 -6.01 -1.15 -17.99
CA GLU A 174 -6.55 0.10 -18.54
C GLU A 174 -7.65 0.69 -17.65
N GLY A 175 -7.46 1.95 -17.25
CA GLY A 175 -8.41 2.71 -16.44
C GLY A 175 -8.52 2.28 -14.98
N VAL A 176 -7.79 1.25 -14.54
CA VAL A 176 -7.75 0.81 -13.15
C VAL A 176 -7.12 1.88 -12.27
N TYR A 177 -7.81 2.34 -11.24
CA TYR A 177 -7.22 3.18 -10.20
C TYR A 177 -6.57 2.35 -9.11
N ALA A 178 -5.40 2.79 -8.65
CA ALA A 178 -4.68 2.18 -7.54
C ALA A 178 -3.92 3.22 -6.71
N SER A 179 -3.69 2.92 -5.42
CA SER A 179 -2.73 3.66 -4.60
C SER A 179 -1.41 2.90 -4.50
N THR A 180 -0.29 3.60 -4.45
CA THR A 180 1.04 3.00 -4.35
C THR A 180 1.99 3.90 -3.57
N ASP A 181 3.04 3.32 -3.01
CA ASP A 181 4.12 4.06 -2.35
C ASP A 181 5.00 4.82 -3.36
N PHE A 182 5.23 4.23 -4.52
CA PHE A 182 6.16 4.75 -5.52
C PHE A 182 5.82 4.21 -6.91
N TRP A 183 6.10 5.01 -7.94
CA TRP A 183 6.17 4.58 -9.34
C TRP A 183 7.39 5.18 -10.02
N TRP A 184 8.09 4.42 -10.84
CA TRP A 184 9.41 4.82 -11.38
C TRP A 184 9.39 6.13 -12.18
N THR A 185 8.26 6.52 -12.81
CA THR A 185 8.15 7.79 -13.54
C THR A 185 8.25 9.03 -12.64
N LEU A 186 8.27 8.86 -11.31
CA LEU A 186 8.58 9.94 -10.37
C LEU A 186 10.03 10.40 -10.45
N GLU A 187 10.89 9.70 -11.22
CA GLU A 187 12.24 10.17 -11.58
C GLU A 187 12.22 11.56 -12.24
N ASP A 188 11.16 11.89 -12.97
CA ASP A 188 11.01 13.19 -13.62
C ASP A 188 10.73 14.34 -12.63
N LYS A 189 10.32 14.02 -11.40
CA LYS A 189 9.89 15.01 -10.40
C LYS A 189 10.82 15.14 -9.20
N TYR A 190 11.40 14.05 -8.74
CA TYR A 190 12.20 14.02 -7.51
C TYR A 190 13.65 13.61 -7.80
N PRO A 191 14.65 14.43 -7.39
CA PRO A 191 16.07 14.11 -7.65
C PRO A 191 16.53 12.78 -7.07
N LEU A 192 16.05 12.42 -5.86
CA LEU A 192 16.39 11.13 -5.25
C LEU A 192 15.77 9.97 -6.01
N ALA A 193 14.54 10.12 -6.51
CA ALA A 193 13.91 9.11 -7.37
C ALA A 193 14.68 8.92 -8.66
N LYS A 194 15.15 10.01 -9.30
CA LYS A 194 15.96 9.95 -10.51
C LYS A 194 17.25 9.18 -10.28
N MET A 195 18.01 9.53 -9.24
CA MET A 195 19.26 8.84 -8.89
C MET A 195 19.01 7.34 -8.66
N PHE A 196 17.98 6.99 -7.90
CA PHE A 196 17.63 5.61 -7.60
C PHE A 196 17.21 4.81 -8.83
N VAL A 197 16.30 5.35 -9.65
CA VAL A 197 15.78 4.69 -10.86
C VAL A 197 16.89 4.47 -11.87
N GLU A 198 17.76 5.46 -12.12
CA GLU A 198 18.90 5.35 -13.02
C GLU A 198 19.90 4.27 -12.54
N ALA A 199 20.25 4.29 -11.25
CA ALA A 199 21.15 3.29 -10.68
C ALA A 199 20.57 1.88 -10.71
N PHE A 200 19.29 1.74 -10.38
CA PHE A 200 18.57 0.46 -10.40
C PHE A 200 18.48 -0.09 -11.83
N ARG A 201 18.06 0.74 -12.78
CA ARG A 201 17.96 0.37 -14.21
C ARG A 201 19.31 -0.05 -14.78
N LYS A 202 20.38 0.68 -14.44
CA LYS A 202 21.75 0.33 -14.84
C LYS A 202 22.18 -1.03 -14.30
N LYS A 203 21.80 -1.37 -13.06
CA LYS A 203 22.20 -2.60 -12.39
C LYS A 203 21.38 -3.82 -12.82
N TYR A 204 20.07 -3.65 -12.99
CA TYR A 204 19.12 -4.77 -13.14
C TYR A 204 18.48 -4.86 -14.53
N GLY A 205 18.59 -3.83 -15.38
CA GLY A 205 18.05 -3.82 -16.75
C GLY A 205 16.53 -3.61 -16.85
N TYR A 206 15.85 -3.25 -15.75
CA TYR A 206 14.42 -2.92 -15.71
C TYR A 206 14.14 -1.83 -14.69
N ASN A 207 12.90 -1.24 -14.72
CA ASN A 207 12.53 -0.17 -13.81
C ASN A 207 12.16 -0.69 -12.43
N PRO A 208 12.54 0.02 -11.34
CA PRO A 208 12.15 -0.36 -10.00
C PRO A 208 10.66 -0.15 -9.75
N GLU A 209 10.10 -1.01 -8.92
CA GLU A 209 8.78 -0.83 -8.34
C GLU A 209 8.89 -0.42 -6.86
N TRP A 210 7.77 -0.09 -6.24
CA TRP A 210 7.72 0.43 -4.88
C TRP A 210 8.37 -0.49 -3.82
N GLY A 211 8.39 -1.81 -4.02
CA GLY A 211 9.09 -2.71 -3.10
C GLY A 211 10.59 -2.48 -3.04
N ALA A 212 11.21 -2.16 -4.17
CA ALA A 212 12.63 -1.79 -4.24
C ALA A 212 12.88 -0.40 -3.63
N GLU A 213 11.99 0.57 -3.86
CA GLU A 213 12.02 1.88 -3.21
C GLU A 213 11.94 1.74 -1.70
N ASN A 214 10.96 0.98 -1.19
CA ASN A 214 10.80 0.75 0.23
C ASN A 214 12.04 0.11 0.88
N ALA A 215 12.66 -0.85 0.22
CA ALA A 215 13.90 -1.45 0.70
C ALA A 215 15.04 -0.43 0.78
N TYR A 216 15.25 0.35 -0.28
CA TYR A 216 16.27 1.40 -0.31
C TYR A 216 16.04 2.43 0.80
N MET A 217 14.82 2.95 0.91
CA MET A 217 14.48 3.97 1.91
C MET A 217 14.60 3.47 3.34
N SER A 218 14.27 2.19 3.61
CA SER A 218 14.47 1.59 4.95
C SER A 218 15.93 1.67 5.38
N PHE A 219 16.86 1.35 4.48
CA PHE A 219 18.30 1.43 4.77
C PHE A 219 18.80 2.87 4.84
N ALA A 220 18.35 3.74 3.92
CA ALA A 220 18.77 5.14 3.89
C ALA A 220 18.33 5.89 5.17
N MET A 221 17.08 5.72 5.58
CA MET A 221 16.57 6.31 6.83
C MET A 221 17.24 5.73 8.07
N TRP A 222 17.57 4.43 8.05
CA TRP A 222 18.31 3.81 9.15
C TRP A 222 19.73 4.36 9.26
N ALA A 223 20.44 4.50 8.14
CA ALA A 223 21.79 5.07 8.13
C ALA A 223 21.79 6.52 8.66
N ASP A 224 20.87 7.36 8.19
CA ASP A 224 20.68 8.71 8.69
C ASP A 224 20.40 8.75 10.20
N ALA A 225 19.56 7.86 10.70
CA ALA A 225 19.25 7.79 12.13
C ALA A 225 20.45 7.33 12.98
N VAL A 226 21.27 6.40 12.46
CA VAL A 226 22.51 5.95 13.10
C VAL A 226 23.55 7.07 13.16
N GLU A 227 23.73 7.80 12.07
CA GLU A 227 24.63 8.97 12.02
C GLU A 227 24.20 10.02 13.04
N HIS A 228 22.91 10.34 13.07
CA HIS A 228 22.36 11.32 14.00
C HIS A 228 22.47 10.87 15.48
N ALA A 229 22.22 9.59 15.77
CA ALA A 229 22.37 9.02 17.10
C ALA A 229 23.83 8.87 17.56
N GLY A 230 24.79 8.98 16.64
CA GLY A 230 26.22 8.77 16.92
C GLY A 230 26.60 7.32 17.19
N GLY A 231 25.74 6.35 16.83
CA GLY A 231 26.00 4.92 17.09
C GLY A 231 24.83 4.00 16.72
N PHE A 232 25.04 2.70 16.95
CA PHE A 232 24.11 1.62 16.57
C PHE A 232 23.23 1.13 17.71
N TYR A 233 23.30 1.72 18.90
CA TYR A 233 22.48 1.28 20.03
C TYR A 233 20.99 1.50 19.72
N PRO A 234 20.17 0.43 19.67
CA PRO A 234 18.82 0.53 19.16
C PRO A 234 17.93 1.60 19.82
N PRO A 235 17.93 1.78 21.16
CA PRO A 235 17.16 2.85 21.80
C PRO A 235 17.53 4.25 21.33
N ASP A 236 18.80 4.54 21.03
CA ASP A 236 19.23 5.86 20.58
C ASP A 236 18.85 6.08 19.10
N VAL A 237 18.92 5.05 18.27
CA VAL A 237 18.42 5.08 16.89
C VAL A 237 16.90 5.27 16.87
N ILE A 238 16.15 4.61 17.76
CA ILE A 238 14.70 4.79 17.92
C ILE A 238 14.38 6.23 18.30
N LYS A 239 15.08 6.81 19.29
CA LYS A 239 14.91 8.21 19.68
C LYS A 239 15.15 9.16 18.50
N SER A 240 16.19 8.90 17.68
CA SER A 240 16.47 9.66 16.48
C SER A 240 15.29 9.64 15.49
N TYR A 241 14.59 8.52 15.32
CA TYR A 241 13.36 8.45 14.54
C TYR A 241 12.20 9.21 15.20
N GLU A 242 12.06 9.09 16.53
CA GLU A 242 10.98 9.72 17.30
C GLU A 242 11.08 11.25 17.38
N GLU A 243 12.23 11.85 17.05
CA GLU A 243 12.38 13.30 16.92
C GLU A 243 11.55 13.89 15.76
N GLY A 244 11.02 13.04 14.88
CA GLY A 244 10.20 13.49 13.76
C GLY A 244 10.97 14.32 12.73
N ARG A 245 12.29 14.08 12.60
CA ARG A 245 13.13 14.76 11.63
C ARG A 245 12.64 14.49 10.22
N LYS A 246 12.55 15.57 9.45
CA LYS A 246 12.07 15.52 8.07
C LYS A 246 13.20 15.13 7.13
N LEU A 247 12.97 14.08 6.36
CA LEU A 247 13.91 13.55 5.39
C LEU A 247 13.34 13.65 3.98
N GLN A 248 14.19 13.87 3.00
CA GLN A 248 13.78 13.81 1.60
C GLN A 248 13.73 12.36 1.13
N SER A 249 12.62 12.00 0.52
CA SER A 249 12.41 10.68 -0.07
C SER A 249 12.19 10.76 -1.59
N MET A 250 11.92 9.63 -2.19
CA MET A 250 11.61 9.53 -3.62
C MET A 250 10.19 10.03 -3.97
N VAL A 251 9.39 10.39 -2.98
CA VAL A 251 8.01 10.89 -3.13
C VAL A 251 7.78 12.24 -2.44
N GLY A 252 8.85 12.85 -1.92
CA GLY A 252 8.83 14.10 -1.17
C GLY A 252 9.28 13.92 0.27
N GLU A 253 8.89 14.86 1.13
CA GLU A 253 9.28 14.88 2.53
C GLU A 253 8.56 13.79 3.33
N VAL A 254 9.31 13.10 4.23
CA VAL A 254 8.81 12.04 5.10
C VAL A 254 9.40 12.17 6.51
N TYR A 255 8.69 11.68 7.52
CA TYR A 255 9.16 11.59 8.90
C TYR A 255 8.39 10.52 9.69
N PHE A 256 8.97 9.95 10.73
CA PHE A 256 8.26 9.04 11.61
C PHE A 256 7.49 9.80 12.69
N ARG A 257 6.27 9.36 12.98
CA ARG A 257 5.53 9.78 14.18
C ARG A 257 6.06 8.99 15.38
N LYS A 258 6.30 9.70 16.49
CA LYS A 258 6.81 9.07 17.74
C LYS A 258 5.75 8.25 18.46
N GLU A 259 4.48 8.56 18.25
CA GLU A 259 3.35 8.01 19.00
C GLU A 259 3.01 6.57 18.56
N ASP A 260 3.24 6.23 17.31
CA ASP A 260 2.87 4.93 16.73
C ASP A 260 3.92 4.36 15.75
N HIS A 261 5.07 5.03 15.61
CA HIS A 261 6.17 4.65 14.72
C HIS A 261 5.76 4.47 13.24
N GLN A 262 4.71 5.18 12.83
CA GLN A 262 4.29 5.22 11.44
C GLN A 262 5.02 6.33 10.67
N LEU A 263 5.57 6.00 9.51
CA LEU A 263 6.09 7.01 8.60
C LEU A 263 4.95 7.83 8.01
N VAL A 264 5.01 9.15 8.18
CA VAL A 264 4.20 10.11 7.45
C VAL A 264 4.83 10.30 6.09
N ARG A 265 4.14 9.88 5.04
CA ARG A 265 4.63 9.95 3.67
C ARG A 265 3.50 10.22 2.69
N PRO A 266 3.79 10.87 1.55
CA PRO A 266 2.81 11.00 0.47
C PRO A 266 2.32 9.65 -0.05
N VAL A 267 1.07 9.63 -0.51
CA VAL A 267 0.47 8.50 -1.24
C VAL A 267 0.36 8.88 -2.71
N VAL A 268 0.80 7.99 -3.56
CA VAL A 268 0.76 8.16 -5.02
C VAL A 268 -0.48 7.45 -5.55
N ILE A 269 -1.33 8.16 -6.29
CA ILE A 269 -2.44 7.56 -7.01
C ILE A 269 -2.04 7.38 -8.46
N VAL A 270 -2.29 6.19 -8.96
CA VAL A 270 -2.00 5.82 -10.35
C VAL A 270 -3.26 5.35 -11.06
N GLN A 271 -3.27 5.53 -12.37
CA GLN A 271 -4.29 5.00 -13.27
C GLN A 271 -3.64 4.21 -14.39
N GLY A 272 -4.19 3.04 -14.70
CA GLY A 272 -3.71 2.20 -15.79
C GLY A 272 -3.85 2.90 -17.14
N LYS A 273 -2.77 2.92 -17.91
CA LYS A 273 -2.70 3.48 -19.26
C LYS A 273 -3.42 2.59 -20.25
N LYS A 274 -3.93 3.21 -21.32
CA LYS A 274 -4.27 2.47 -22.53
C LYS A 274 -3.02 1.87 -23.15
N PRO A 275 -3.10 0.67 -23.78
CA PRO A 275 -1.94 0.05 -24.41
C PRO A 275 -1.20 1.00 -25.37
N GLY A 276 -1.93 1.81 -26.15
CA GLY A 276 -1.35 2.77 -27.10
C GLY A 276 -0.70 4.02 -26.47
N GLU A 277 -0.87 4.26 -25.17
CA GLU A 277 -0.29 5.39 -24.44
C GLU A 277 1.02 5.03 -23.75
N MET A 278 1.36 3.74 -23.70
CA MET A 278 2.58 3.26 -23.07
C MET A 278 3.82 3.63 -23.89
N LYS A 279 4.79 4.29 -23.27
CA LYS A 279 6.07 4.67 -23.89
C LYS A 279 7.11 3.52 -23.89
N GLY A 280 6.75 2.36 -23.35
CA GLY A 280 7.59 1.17 -23.28
C GLY A 280 6.88 0.04 -22.55
N LYS A 281 7.49 -1.15 -22.55
CA LYS A 281 6.89 -2.39 -22.01
C LYS A 281 6.56 -2.39 -20.52
N GLU A 282 7.07 -1.43 -19.75
CA GLU A 282 6.89 -1.32 -18.29
C GLU A 282 6.09 -0.07 -17.89
N ASP A 283 5.65 0.73 -18.86
CA ASP A 283 4.97 2.01 -18.63
C ASP A 283 3.45 1.85 -18.45
N PHE A 284 3.03 0.99 -17.53
CA PHE A 284 1.62 0.62 -17.33
C PHE A 284 0.76 1.71 -16.67
N TRP A 285 1.38 2.62 -15.90
CA TRP A 285 0.65 3.52 -15.01
C TRP A 285 0.96 4.98 -15.27
N THR A 286 -0.07 5.81 -15.22
CA THR A 286 0.06 7.26 -15.10
C THR A 286 -0.09 7.66 -13.65
N VAL A 287 0.87 8.40 -13.10
CA VAL A 287 0.70 9.07 -11.79
C VAL A 287 -0.31 10.20 -11.98
N THR A 288 -1.48 10.07 -11.36
CA THR A 288 -2.55 11.07 -11.46
C THR A 288 -2.51 12.08 -10.33
N GLU A 289 -2.16 11.63 -9.12
CA GLU A 289 -2.07 12.50 -7.95
C GLU A 289 -0.95 12.03 -7.01
N ILE A 290 -0.36 12.97 -6.28
CA ILE A 290 0.55 12.73 -5.15
C ILE A 290 -0.01 13.50 -3.99
N ILE A 291 -0.54 12.80 -3.00
CA ILE A 291 -1.31 13.38 -1.91
C ILE A 291 -0.46 13.37 -0.64
N ALA A 292 -0.31 14.51 0.01
CA ALA A 292 0.46 14.63 1.25
C ALA A 292 -0.07 13.67 2.33
N GLY A 293 0.83 12.98 3.04
CA GLY A 293 0.46 11.92 3.97
C GLY A 293 -0.23 12.41 5.24
N ALA A 294 0.24 13.51 5.82
CA ALA A 294 -0.25 13.95 7.13
C ALA A 294 -1.79 14.15 7.20
N PRO A 295 -2.47 14.77 6.21
CA PRO A 295 -3.93 14.91 6.24
C PRO A 295 -4.70 13.59 6.04
N LEU A 296 -4.03 12.55 5.52
CA LEU A 296 -4.66 11.25 5.23
C LEU A 296 -4.66 10.31 6.44
N MET A 297 -3.84 10.62 7.45
CA MET A 297 -3.62 9.72 8.58
C MET A 297 -4.59 10.00 9.71
N GLN A 298 -5.08 8.94 10.31
CA GLN A 298 -5.82 9.01 11.57
C GLN A 298 -4.91 9.44 12.74
N LYS A 299 -5.52 9.80 13.87
CA LYS A 299 -4.77 10.01 15.10
C LYS A 299 -3.97 8.76 15.46
N PRO A 300 -2.81 8.89 16.11
CA PRO A 300 -1.93 7.76 16.41
C PRO A 300 -2.58 6.66 17.25
N ASP A 301 -3.52 7.01 18.10
CA ASP A 301 -4.25 6.08 19.00
C ASP A 301 -5.51 5.47 18.36
N ALA A 302 -5.90 5.90 17.16
CA ALA A 302 -7.14 5.47 16.50
C ALA A 302 -7.26 3.95 16.32
N PHE A 303 -6.12 3.26 16.19
CA PHE A 303 -6.05 1.80 16.04
C PHE A 303 -5.47 1.10 17.27
N GLY A 304 -5.47 1.77 18.43
CA GLY A 304 -5.12 1.19 19.72
C GLY A 304 -3.62 0.94 19.94
N CYS A 305 -2.74 1.75 19.31
CA CYS A 305 -1.31 1.63 19.55
C CYS A 305 -0.95 2.01 20.98
N ASN A 306 -0.15 1.15 21.60
CA ASN A 306 0.57 1.41 22.87
C ASN A 306 1.97 0.83 22.71
N LEU A 307 2.95 1.68 22.44
CA LEU A 307 4.34 1.27 22.21
C LEU A 307 5.00 0.60 23.42
N GLY A 308 4.49 0.86 24.64
CA GLY A 308 5.13 0.38 25.87
C GLY A 308 6.48 1.05 26.14
N GLU A 309 7.22 0.44 27.06
CA GLU A 309 8.55 0.90 27.49
C GLU A 309 9.67 0.22 26.67
N TYR A 310 10.92 0.66 26.89
CA TYR A 310 12.12 0.04 26.27
C TYR A 310 12.54 -1.29 26.94
N THR A 311 11.74 -1.80 27.84
CA THR A 311 12.05 -3.01 28.66
C THR A 311 11.96 -4.30 27.86
#